data_ab30b3dc62720f574845868774cc6346
#
_entry.id   ab30b3dc62720f574845868774cc6346
#
_cell.length_a   1.000
_cell.length_b   1.000
_cell.length_c   1.000
_cell.angle_alpha   90.00
_cell.angle_beta   90.00
_cell.angle_gamma   90.00
#
_symmetry.space_group_name_H-M   'P 1'
#
loop_
_entity.id
_entity.type
_entity.pdbx_description
1 polymer ?
#
loop_
_entity_poly.entity_id
_entity_poly.type
_entity_poly.pdbx_seq_one_letter_code
_entity_poly.pdbx_strand_id
1 'polypeptide(L)'
;MKKAGIVSIIGLPNAGKSTLLNSIVHKEISIATYKPNTTEEVIYGIKTKPDYQIAFLDTPGIITPHNIKQKEMLVRIKESMSISDVIVWLVDISEDYKETKIVETILNYFPAKTILALNKVDLIKTAEELNSKVEFFKNIAQGIKKKILISAKSNISLPILEKIIVEMLPEQDFLFSEDTVTNKDSKFIAAEIIRKYIFLNFRKEIPYHVSVKIEVFKVRKGVIHIHAVITVDKQSQKAILIGKKGEALKQIGIKARKEMERFFKKHIFLKQYVKV
;
A
#
# COMPACT_ATOMS: atom_id res chain seq x y z
N MET A 1 -16.37 19.02 -17.13
CA MET A 1 -15.24 19.54 -16.30
C MET A 1 -14.45 18.37 -15.80
N LYS A 2 -13.11 18.51 -15.68
CA LYS A 2 -12.26 17.45 -15.11
C LYS A 2 -12.47 17.37 -13.60
N LYS A 3 -12.31 16.17 -13.03
CA LYS A 3 -12.30 15.96 -11.58
C LYS A 3 -10.94 15.47 -11.13
N ALA A 4 -10.44 16.01 -10.05
CA ALA A 4 -9.19 15.54 -9.46
C ALA A 4 -9.23 15.64 -7.93
N GLY A 5 -8.44 14.84 -7.24
CA GLY A 5 -8.34 14.96 -5.79
C GLY A 5 -7.49 13.89 -5.14
N ILE A 6 -7.26 14.10 -3.85
CA ILE A 6 -6.47 13.25 -2.99
C ILE A 6 -7.40 12.29 -2.22
N VAL A 7 -7.05 11.00 -2.24
CA VAL A 7 -7.82 9.94 -1.60
C VAL A 7 -6.95 9.18 -0.62
N SER A 8 -7.18 9.31 0.68
CA SER A 8 -6.48 8.48 1.68
C SER A 8 -7.10 7.11 1.83
N ILE A 9 -6.28 6.07 1.78
CA ILE A 9 -6.68 4.70 2.14
C ILE A 9 -6.21 4.45 3.56
N ILE A 10 -7.14 4.29 4.49
CA ILE A 10 -6.86 4.07 5.91
C ILE A 10 -7.51 2.78 6.41
N GLY A 11 -6.91 2.16 7.40
CA GLY A 11 -7.39 0.89 7.97
C GLY A 11 -6.31 0.21 8.80
N LEU A 12 -6.69 -0.84 9.51
CA LEU A 12 -5.78 -1.65 10.31
C LEU A 12 -4.65 -2.27 9.45
N PRO A 13 -3.54 -2.72 10.05
CA PRO A 13 -2.58 -3.56 9.34
C PRO A 13 -3.29 -4.76 8.70
N ASN A 14 -2.82 -5.17 7.53
CA ASN A 14 -3.40 -6.28 6.74
C ASN A 14 -4.83 -6.10 6.23
N ALA A 15 -5.46 -4.95 6.40
CA ALA A 15 -6.78 -4.68 5.80
C ALA A 15 -6.78 -4.69 4.26
N GLY A 16 -5.59 -4.65 3.64
CA GLY A 16 -5.44 -4.74 2.18
C GLY A 16 -5.22 -3.39 1.49
N LYS A 17 -4.77 -2.35 2.20
CA LYS A 17 -4.55 -0.99 1.67
C LYS A 17 -3.63 -0.95 0.45
N SER A 18 -2.41 -1.48 0.58
CA SER A 18 -1.45 -1.53 -0.53
C SER A 18 -1.92 -2.43 -1.67
N THR A 19 -2.67 -3.50 -1.35
CA THR A 19 -3.31 -4.35 -2.38
C THR A 19 -4.35 -3.55 -3.15
N LEU A 20 -5.21 -2.80 -2.46
CA LEU A 20 -6.24 -1.95 -3.09
C LEU A 20 -5.60 -0.90 -3.98
N LEU A 21 -4.58 -0.18 -3.48
CA LEU A 21 -3.83 0.79 -4.26
C LEU A 21 -3.30 0.18 -5.55
N ASN A 22 -2.53 -0.91 -5.45
CA ASN A 22 -1.91 -1.57 -6.59
C ASN A 22 -2.94 -2.07 -7.61
N SER A 23 -4.07 -2.61 -7.13
CA SER A 23 -5.16 -3.11 -7.98
C SER A 23 -5.86 -1.98 -8.74
N ILE A 24 -6.13 -0.84 -8.09
CA ILE A 24 -6.78 0.31 -8.75
C ILE A 24 -5.84 0.98 -9.75
N VAL A 25 -4.56 1.17 -9.38
CA VAL A 25 -3.56 1.82 -10.25
C VAL A 25 -3.05 0.88 -11.34
N HIS A 26 -3.31 -0.43 -11.24
CA HIS A 26 -2.80 -1.50 -12.12
C HIS A 26 -1.26 -1.54 -12.19
N LYS A 27 -0.58 -1.14 -11.12
CA LYS A 27 0.88 -1.19 -10.96
C LYS A 27 1.25 -1.48 -9.51
N GLU A 28 2.29 -2.27 -9.31
CA GLU A 28 2.84 -2.55 -7.97
C GLU A 28 3.73 -1.38 -7.50
N ILE A 29 3.11 -0.40 -6.85
CA ILE A 29 3.79 0.81 -6.34
C ILE A 29 4.14 0.64 -4.87
N SER A 30 3.28 -0.02 -4.10
CA SER A 30 3.45 -0.24 -2.67
C SER A 30 3.61 -1.72 -2.33
N ILE A 31 4.35 -2.03 -1.26
CA ILE A 31 4.52 -3.41 -0.81
C ILE A 31 3.21 -3.99 -0.30
N ALA A 32 2.68 -4.96 -1.02
CA ALA A 32 1.52 -5.74 -0.60
C ALA A 32 1.96 -7.16 -0.19
N THR A 33 2.02 -7.43 1.12
CA THR A 33 2.30 -8.77 1.66
C THR A 33 1.32 -9.09 2.79
N TYR A 34 1.30 -10.36 3.20
CA TYR A 34 0.50 -10.83 4.34
C TYR A 34 1.06 -10.38 5.71
N LYS A 35 2.25 -9.76 5.74
CA LYS A 35 2.86 -9.28 6.97
C LYS A 35 2.40 -7.85 7.30
N PRO A 36 2.18 -7.52 8.57
CA PRO A 36 1.78 -6.18 8.98
C PRO A 36 2.91 -5.16 8.82
N ASN A 37 2.55 -3.87 8.78
CA ASN A 37 3.48 -2.73 8.81
C ASN A 37 4.55 -2.74 7.71
N THR A 38 4.17 -3.07 6.47
CA THR A 38 5.06 -3.04 5.31
C THR A 38 5.27 -1.62 4.77
N THR A 39 4.28 -0.75 4.90
CA THR A 39 4.33 0.65 4.46
C THR A 39 4.82 1.52 5.63
N GLU A 40 5.98 2.14 5.48
CA GLU A 40 6.59 3.03 6.48
C GLU A 40 6.41 4.51 6.12
N GLU A 41 6.31 4.81 4.84
CA GLU A 41 6.10 6.16 4.30
C GLU A 41 4.77 6.24 3.56
N VAL A 42 4.23 7.46 3.46
CA VAL A 42 3.06 7.72 2.61
C VAL A 42 3.50 7.67 1.15
N ILE A 43 2.84 6.82 0.38
CA ILE A 43 3.12 6.63 -1.04
C ILE A 43 1.91 7.10 -1.84
N TYR A 44 2.16 7.95 -2.84
CA TYR A 44 1.12 8.31 -3.80
C TYR A 44 1.06 7.27 -4.91
N GLY A 45 -0.15 6.76 -5.17
CA GLY A 45 -0.48 6.05 -6.39
C GLY A 45 -1.44 6.87 -7.21
N ILE A 46 -1.03 7.27 -8.41
CA ILE A 46 -1.80 8.19 -9.24
C ILE A 46 -2.45 7.42 -10.38
N LYS A 47 -3.76 7.56 -10.50
CA LYS A 47 -4.56 7.04 -11.60
C LYS A 47 -5.16 8.19 -12.39
N THR A 48 -4.75 8.31 -13.65
CA THR A 48 -5.26 9.33 -14.57
C THR A 48 -6.12 8.68 -15.64
N LYS A 49 -7.26 9.29 -15.90
CA LYS A 49 -8.20 9.02 -17.00
C LYS A 49 -8.54 10.34 -17.68
N PRO A 50 -9.11 10.36 -18.90
CA PRO A 50 -9.40 11.61 -19.59
C PRO A 50 -10.21 12.62 -18.77
N ASP A 51 -11.15 12.14 -17.94
CA ASP A 51 -12.12 12.97 -17.23
C ASP A 51 -11.78 13.14 -15.74
N TYR A 52 -10.83 12.36 -15.19
CA TYR A 52 -10.47 12.45 -13.78
C TYR A 52 -9.06 11.99 -13.46
N GLN A 53 -8.55 12.49 -12.34
CA GLN A 53 -7.30 12.03 -11.73
C GLN A 53 -7.50 11.77 -10.23
N ILE A 54 -7.10 10.59 -9.78
CA ILE A 54 -7.14 10.20 -8.37
C ILE A 54 -5.71 10.04 -7.86
N ALA A 55 -5.33 10.80 -6.85
CA ALA A 55 -4.07 10.65 -6.14
C ALA A 55 -4.31 9.88 -4.82
N PHE A 56 -4.14 8.57 -4.84
CA PHE A 56 -4.28 7.73 -3.65
C PHE A 56 -3.08 7.87 -2.73
N LEU A 57 -3.34 8.04 -1.43
CA LEU A 57 -2.35 7.96 -0.36
C LEU A 57 -2.43 6.58 0.29
N ASP A 58 -1.41 5.74 0.08
CA ASP A 58 -1.24 4.52 0.88
C ASP A 58 -0.59 4.89 2.21
N THR A 59 -1.35 4.73 3.27
CA THR A 59 -0.91 5.09 4.62
C THR A 59 -0.43 3.87 5.39
N PRO A 60 0.47 4.05 6.38
CA PRO A 60 0.75 3.00 7.34
C PRO A 60 -0.52 2.44 7.98
N GLY A 61 -0.49 1.19 8.43
CA GLY A 61 -1.62 0.60 9.16
C GLY A 61 -1.87 1.30 10.49
N ILE A 62 -3.15 1.46 10.84
CA ILE A 62 -3.55 2.00 12.14
C ILE A 62 -3.12 1.02 13.23
N ILE A 63 -2.29 1.48 14.17
CA ILE A 63 -1.83 0.68 15.32
C ILE A 63 -1.91 1.51 16.58
N THR A 64 -2.04 0.84 17.73
CA THR A 64 -1.81 1.48 19.03
C THR A 64 -0.31 1.72 19.19
N PRO A 65 0.14 2.98 19.37
CA PRO A 65 1.55 3.29 19.36
C PRO A 65 2.21 2.88 20.69
N HIS A 66 3.29 2.12 20.60
CA HIS A 66 4.13 1.71 21.74
C HIS A 66 5.52 2.37 21.73
N ASN A 67 5.88 3.08 20.64
CA ASN A 67 7.16 3.77 20.50
C ASN A 67 7.01 5.06 19.68
N ILE A 68 8.10 5.87 19.62
CA ILE A 68 8.13 7.16 18.93
C ILE A 68 7.81 7.00 17.44
N LYS A 69 8.44 6.04 16.76
CA LYS A 69 8.20 5.78 15.32
C LYS A 69 6.71 5.52 15.02
N GLN A 70 6.05 4.77 15.87
CA GLN A 70 4.62 4.48 15.72
C GLN A 70 3.73 5.71 16.00
N LYS A 71 4.14 6.59 16.92
CA LYS A 71 3.45 7.88 17.14
C LYS A 71 3.56 8.76 15.89
N GLU A 72 4.73 8.85 15.27
CA GLU A 72 4.93 9.58 14.02
C GLU A 72 4.08 9.01 12.87
N MET A 73 3.95 7.69 12.78
CA MET A 73 3.06 7.05 11.81
C MET A 73 1.60 7.50 11.97
N LEU A 74 1.11 7.59 13.22
CA LEU A 74 -0.25 8.08 13.49
C LEU A 74 -0.43 9.56 13.12
N VAL A 75 0.57 10.40 13.35
CA VAL A 75 0.55 11.81 12.92
C VAL A 75 0.39 11.87 11.40
N ARG A 76 1.20 11.12 10.65
CA ARG A 76 1.11 11.06 9.18
C ARG A 76 -0.25 10.58 8.67
N ILE A 77 -0.88 9.62 9.36
CA ILE A 77 -2.24 9.17 9.01
C ILE A 77 -3.24 10.32 9.18
N LYS A 78 -3.18 11.06 10.31
CA LYS A 78 -4.06 12.21 10.57
C LYS A 78 -3.86 13.33 9.55
N GLU A 79 -2.61 13.66 9.23
CA GLU A 79 -2.27 14.62 8.18
C GLU A 79 -2.84 14.19 6.82
N SER A 80 -2.67 12.92 6.45
CA SER A 80 -3.23 12.38 5.22
C SER A 80 -4.75 12.51 5.16
N MET A 81 -5.45 12.25 6.27
CA MET A 81 -6.91 12.42 6.36
C MET A 81 -7.32 13.89 6.18
N SER A 82 -6.55 14.81 6.76
CA SER A 82 -6.88 16.26 6.72
C SER A 82 -6.77 16.83 5.32
N ILE A 83 -5.75 16.43 4.55
CA ILE A 83 -5.51 16.93 3.19
C ILE A 83 -6.34 16.21 2.12
N SER A 84 -7.02 15.12 2.46
CA SER A 84 -7.77 14.32 1.48
C SER A 84 -9.15 14.88 1.21
N ASP A 85 -9.56 14.84 -0.06
CA ASP A 85 -10.92 15.12 -0.50
C ASP A 85 -11.85 13.95 -0.18
N VAL A 86 -11.34 12.72 -0.28
CA VAL A 86 -12.07 11.48 0.04
C VAL A 86 -11.21 10.58 0.93
N ILE A 87 -11.85 9.91 1.87
CA ILE A 87 -11.23 8.90 2.73
C ILE A 87 -11.87 7.54 2.42
N VAL A 88 -11.06 6.55 2.09
CA VAL A 88 -11.48 5.15 2.01
C VAL A 88 -11.08 4.47 3.31
N TRP A 89 -12.05 4.26 4.19
CA TRP A 89 -11.85 3.44 5.38
C TRP A 89 -12.00 1.98 4.99
N LEU A 90 -10.86 1.29 4.92
CA LEU A 90 -10.77 -0.10 4.50
C LEU A 90 -10.77 -1.04 5.70
N VAL A 91 -11.74 -1.94 5.74
CA VAL A 91 -11.93 -2.91 6.81
C VAL A 91 -11.83 -4.33 6.25
N ASP A 92 -11.06 -5.18 6.91
CA ASP A 92 -11.05 -6.62 6.67
C ASP A 92 -12.25 -7.25 7.37
N ILE A 93 -13.27 -7.66 6.60
CA ILE A 93 -14.47 -8.27 7.19
C ILE A 93 -14.30 -9.76 7.55
N SER A 94 -13.19 -10.39 7.16
CA SER A 94 -12.88 -11.78 7.54
C SER A 94 -12.34 -11.89 8.97
N GLU A 95 -11.91 -10.79 9.56
CA GLU A 95 -11.38 -10.69 10.91
C GLU A 95 -12.44 -10.11 11.88
N ASP A 96 -12.18 -10.27 13.18
CA ASP A 96 -12.97 -9.59 14.19
C ASP A 96 -12.64 -8.11 14.25
N TYR A 97 -13.66 -7.30 14.33
CA TYR A 97 -13.50 -5.85 14.39
C TYR A 97 -12.82 -5.41 15.68
N LYS A 98 -11.82 -4.54 15.53
CA LYS A 98 -11.13 -3.88 16.64
C LYS A 98 -11.34 -2.38 16.53
N GLU A 99 -12.05 -1.82 17.48
CA GLU A 99 -12.23 -0.38 17.58
C GLU A 99 -10.90 0.33 17.88
N THR A 100 -10.71 1.49 17.25
CA THR A 100 -9.52 2.30 17.44
C THR A 100 -9.89 3.78 17.51
N LYS A 101 -9.07 4.59 18.22
CA LYS A 101 -9.25 6.05 18.30
C LYS A 101 -9.29 6.74 16.92
N ILE A 102 -8.66 6.16 15.91
CA ILE A 102 -8.73 6.71 14.55
C ILE A 102 -10.09 6.46 13.93
N VAL A 103 -10.71 5.32 14.16
CA VAL A 103 -12.09 5.06 13.73
C VAL A 103 -13.05 6.06 14.36
N GLU A 104 -12.94 6.31 15.66
CA GLU A 104 -13.71 7.37 16.33
C GLU A 104 -13.46 8.74 15.67
N THR A 105 -12.20 9.05 15.33
CA THR A 105 -11.84 10.30 14.63
C THR A 105 -12.53 10.38 13.25
N ILE A 106 -12.56 9.29 12.49
CA ILE A 106 -13.23 9.24 11.19
C ILE A 106 -14.73 9.50 11.36
N LEU A 107 -15.37 8.79 12.29
CA LEU A 107 -16.81 8.87 12.51
C LEU A 107 -17.24 10.25 13.00
N ASN A 108 -16.42 10.89 13.85
CA ASN A 108 -16.76 12.18 14.45
C ASN A 108 -16.44 13.37 13.54
N TYR A 109 -15.35 13.34 12.77
CA TYR A 109 -14.84 14.52 12.06
C TYR A 109 -14.96 14.43 10.54
N PHE A 110 -14.96 13.22 9.97
CA PHE A 110 -14.88 13.04 8.52
C PHE A 110 -15.97 12.13 7.90
N PRO A 111 -17.17 11.96 8.51
CA PRO A 111 -18.12 10.97 7.99
C PRO A 111 -18.61 11.31 6.57
N ALA A 112 -18.76 12.59 6.24
CA ALA A 112 -19.28 13.05 4.95
C ALA A 112 -18.35 12.74 3.78
N LYS A 113 -17.02 12.77 4.00
CA LYS A 113 -16.02 12.48 2.97
C LYS A 113 -15.47 11.05 3.03
N THR A 114 -16.07 10.18 3.84
CA THR A 114 -15.60 8.81 4.02
C THR A 114 -16.47 7.81 3.27
N ILE A 115 -15.81 6.85 2.61
CA ILE A 115 -16.38 5.63 2.06
C ILE A 115 -15.94 4.48 2.95
N LEU A 116 -16.89 3.72 3.51
CA LEU A 116 -16.59 2.47 4.20
C LEU A 116 -16.49 1.34 3.17
N ALA A 117 -15.30 0.83 2.97
CA ALA A 117 -15.02 -0.31 2.08
C ALA A 117 -14.76 -1.57 2.90
N LEU A 118 -15.72 -2.49 2.89
CA LEU A 118 -15.64 -3.80 3.53
C LEU A 118 -14.92 -4.74 2.57
N ASN A 119 -13.65 -4.99 2.88
CA ASN A 119 -12.72 -5.73 2.01
C ASN A 119 -12.62 -7.21 2.40
N LYS A 120 -12.12 -8.01 1.47
CA LYS A 120 -11.89 -9.45 1.56
C LYS A 120 -13.20 -10.26 1.61
N VAL A 121 -14.22 -9.79 0.91
CA VAL A 121 -15.50 -10.54 0.77
C VAL A 121 -15.30 -11.93 0.16
N ASP A 122 -14.21 -12.13 -0.59
CA ASP A 122 -13.82 -13.40 -1.16
C ASP A 122 -13.43 -14.46 -0.10
N LEU A 123 -13.21 -14.08 1.14
CA LEU A 123 -12.91 -15.00 2.25
C LEU A 123 -14.13 -15.38 3.08
N ILE A 124 -15.26 -14.72 2.91
CA ILE A 124 -16.51 -15.02 3.61
C ILE A 124 -17.18 -16.22 2.94
N LYS A 125 -17.60 -17.19 3.73
CA LYS A 125 -18.06 -18.48 3.23
C LYS A 125 -19.57 -18.59 3.07
N THR A 126 -20.34 -17.88 3.90
CA THR A 126 -21.79 -17.97 3.89
C THR A 126 -22.46 -16.60 3.78
N ALA A 127 -23.68 -16.58 3.25
CA ALA A 127 -24.49 -15.36 3.15
C ALA A 127 -24.88 -14.83 4.53
N GLU A 128 -25.12 -15.71 5.49
CA GLU A 128 -25.47 -15.37 6.87
C GLU A 128 -24.32 -14.64 7.56
N GLU A 129 -23.08 -15.14 7.40
CA GLU A 129 -21.86 -14.49 7.92
C GLU A 129 -21.70 -13.09 7.31
N LEU A 130 -21.84 -12.99 5.99
CA LEU A 130 -21.75 -11.70 5.29
C LEU A 130 -22.79 -10.71 5.80
N ASN A 131 -24.05 -11.13 5.91
CA ASN A 131 -25.16 -10.28 6.35
C ASN A 131 -24.92 -9.80 7.79
N SER A 132 -24.49 -10.68 8.69
CA SER A 132 -24.16 -10.33 10.08
C SER A 132 -23.06 -9.26 10.15
N LYS A 133 -21.96 -9.44 9.40
CA LYS A 133 -20.86 -8.47 9.35
C LYS A 133 -21.32 -7.13 8.76
N VAL A 134 -22.08 -7.15 7.69
CA VAL A 134 -22.64 -5.92 7.05
C VAL A 134 -23.53 -5.17 8.02
N GLU A 135 -24.42 -5.86 8.72
CA GLU A 135 -25.33 -5.23 9.69
C GLU A 135 -24.57 -4.62 10.87
N PHE A 136 -23.56 -5.32 11.38
CA PHE A 136 -22.65 -4.78 12.39
C PHE A 136 -22.02 -3.45 11.96
N PHE A 137 -21.44 -3.41 10.73
CA PHE A 137 -20.81 -2.18 10.23
C PHE A 137 -21.82 -1.07 9.85
N LYS A 138 -23.05 -1.41 9.49
CA LYS A 138 -24.11 -0.40 9.34
C LYS A 138 -24.37 0.32 10.66
N ASN A 139 -24.39 -0.42 11.76
CA ASN A 139 -24.68 0.12 13.09
C ASN A 139 -23.55 1.01 13.61
N ILE A 140 -22.28 0.59 13.53
CA ILE A 140 -21.16 1.41 14.03
C ILE A 140 -20.80 2.59 13.12
N ALA A 141 -21.12 2.51 11.82
CA ALA A 141 -20.79 3.52 10.83
C ALA A 141 -22.05 4.24 10.29
N GLN A 142 -23.02 4.55 11.15
CA GLN A 142 -24.28 5.20 10.76
C GLN A 142 -24.07 6.55 10.05
N GLY A 143 -23.08 7.34 10.48
CA GLY A 143 -22.74 8.64 9.87
C GLY A 143 -22.13 8.55 8.46
N ILE A 144 -21.64 7.38 8.04
CA ILE A 144 -21.03 7.19 6.73
C ILE A 144 -22.09 6.73 5.73
N LYS A 145 -22.42 7.60 4.76
CA LYS A 145 -23.46 7.33 3.76
C LYS A 145 -23.03 6.33 2.68
N LYS A 146 -21.76 6.33 2.29
CA LYS A 146 -21.24 5.47 1.22
C LYS A 146 -20.58 4.23 1.82
N LYS A 147 -21.16 3.06 1.57
CA LYS A 147 -20.65 1.76 2.04
C LYS A 147 -20.60 0.81 0.85
N ILE A 148 -19.54 0.00 0.74
CA ILE A 148 -19.34 -0.93 -0.37
C ILE A 148 -18.62 -2.19 0.08
N LEU A 149 -19.03 -3.33 -0.49
CA LEU A 149 -18.36 -4.62 -0.36
C LEU A 149 -17.35 -4.78 -1.50
N ILE A 150 -16.11 -5.11 -1.18
CA ILE A 150 -15.04 -5.27 -2.17
C ILE A 150 -14.15 -6.49 -1.89
N SER A 151 -13.45 -6.96 -2.90
CA SER A 151 -12.22 -7.71 -2.75
C SER A 151 -11.12 -7.04 -3.57
N ALA A 152 -10.18 -6.43 -2.88
CA ALA A 152 -9.01 -5.81 -3.53
C ALA A 152 -8.14 -6.85 -4.27
N LYS A 153 -8.05 -8.07 -3.75
CA LYS A 153 -7.28 -9.17 -4.33
C LYS A 153 -7.94 -9.75 -5.58
N SER A 154 -9.25 -9.94 -5.53
CA SER A 154 -10.03 -10.56 -6.62
C SER A 154 -10.68 -9.54 -7.56
N ASN A 155 -10.38 -8.25 -7.39
CA ASN A 155 -10.94 -7.13 -8.16
C ASN A 155 -12.48 -7.02 -8.10
N ILE A 156 -13.11 -7.54 -7.03
CA ILE A 156 -14.57 -7.47 -6.86
C ILE A 156 -14.95 -6.04 -6.50
N SER A 157 -15.92 -5.46 -7.23
CA SER A 157 -16.50 -4.13 -7.03
C SER A 157 -15.52 -2.95 -7.09
N LEU A 158 -14.26 -3.14 -7.53
CA LEU A 158 -13.30 -2.03 -7.62
C LEU A 158 -13.71 -0.94 -8.62
N PRO A 159 -14.28 -1.25 -9.80
CA PRO A 159 -14.81 -0.21 -10.70
C PRO A 159 -15.96 0.60 -10.06
N ILE A 160 -16.78 -0.02 -9.22
CA ILE A 160 -17.87 0.67 -8.50
C ILE A 160 -17.28 1.58 -7.43
N LEU A 161 -16.29 1.11 -6.65
CA LEU A 161 -15.58 1.95 -5.68
C LEU A 161 -14.94 3.16 -6.36
N GLU A 162 -14.29 2.96 -7.50
CA GLU A 162 -13.67 4.04 -8.28
C GLU A 162 -14.72 5.07 -8.73
N LYS A 163 -15.87 4.62 -9.22
CA LYS A 163 -16.98 5.51 -9.59
C LYS A 163 -17.46 6.33 -8.39
N ILE A 164 -17.68 5.71 -7.24
CA ILE A 164 -18.10 6.41 -6.01
C ILE A 164 -17.05 7.47 -5.61
N ILE A 165 -15.76 7.13 -5.69
CA ILE A 165 -14.68 8.08 -5.41
C ILE A 165 -14.77 9.27 -6.37
N VAL A 166 -14.83 9.04 -7.68
CA VAL A 166 -14.90 10.10 -8.71
C VAL A 166 -16.14 11.00 -8.52
N GLU A 167 -17.27 10.44 -8.12
CA GLU A 167 -18.46 11.23 -7.81
C GLU A 167 -18.21 12.24 -6.67
N MET A 168 -17.38 11.87 -5.70
CA MET A 168 -17.06 12.67 -4.51
C MET A 168 -15.91 13.65 -4.70
N LEU A 169 -15.09 13.49 -5.77
CA LEU A 169 -13.98 14.39 -6.05
C LEU A 169 -14.47 15.78 -6.48
N PRO A 170 -13.73 16.84 -6.10
CA PRO A 170 -13.98 18.20 -6.58
C PRO A 170 -13.69 18.33 -8.08
N GLU A 171 -14.35 19.30 -8.70
CA GLU A 171 -14.05 19.74 -10.04
C GLU A 171 -12.83 20.67 -10.02
N GLN A 172 -11.74 20.22 -10.60
CA GLN A 172 -10.48 20.97 -10.71
C GLN A 172 -9.56 20.34 -11.75
N ASP A 173 -8.49 21.05 -12.10
CA ASP A 173 -7.44 20.55 -12.98
C ASP A 173 -6.66 19.40 -12.32
N PHE A 174 -5.98 18.61 -13.12
CA PHE A 174 -5.16 17.50 -12.64
C PHE A 174 -4.02 18.00 -11.73
N LEU A 175 -3.82 17.31 -10.62
CA LEU A 175 -2.80 17.62 -9.62
C LEU A 175 -1.39 17.23 -10.07
N PHE A 176 -1.29 16.25 -10.96
CA PHE A 176 -0.04 15.69 -11.47
C PHE A 176 -0.09 15.58 -12.99
N SER A 177 1.08 15.51 -13.63
CA SER A 177 1.18 15.23 -15.07
C SER A 177 0.50 13.89 -15.40
N GLU A 178 -0.12 13.79 -16.57
CA GLU A 178 -0.95 12.65 -16.98
C GLU A 178 -0.20 11.30 -16.93
N ASP A 179 1.11 11.31 -17.23
CA ASP A 179 1.97 10.13 -17.19
C ASP A 179 2.47 9.74 -15.79
N THR A 180 2.20 10.56 -14.79
CA THR A 180 2.68 10.32 -13.42
C THR A 180 1.88 9.20 -12.78
N VAL A 181 2.57 8.17 -12.29
CA VAL A 181 1.97 7.01 -11.62
C VAL A 181 2.20 7.02 -10.11
N THR A 182 3.27 7.67 -9.67
CA THR A 182 3.63 7.83 -8.27
C THR A 182 4.53 9.05 -8.09
N ASN A 183 4.55 9.61 -6.89
CA ASN A 183 5.47 10.69 -6.52
C ASN A 183 6.87 10.17 -6.15
N LYS A 184 7.08 8.86 -6.16
CA LYS A 184 8.35 8.24 -5.80
C LYS A 184 9.23 8.03 -7.04
N ASP A 185 10.53 8.20 -6.86
CA ASP A 185 11.49 7.99 -7.93
C ASP A 185 11.72 6.50 -8.23
N SER A 186 12.39 6.23 -9.35
CA SER A 186 12.68 4.87 -9.78
C SER A 186 13.58 4.10 -8.79
N LYS A 187 14.42 4.79 -8.02
CA LYS A 187 15.27 4.16 -7.00
C LYS A 187 14.42 3.66 -5.83
N PHE A 188 13.47 4.48 -5.37
CA PHE A 188 12.53 4.09 -4.33
C PHE A 188 11.74 2.84 -4.75
N ILE A 189 11.17 2.82 -5.95
CA ILE A 189 10.42 1.67 -6.47
C ILE A 189 11.30 0.42 -6.53
N ALA A 190 12.53 0.53 -7.02
CA ALA A 190 13.45 -0.60 -7.07
C ALA A 190 13.79 -1.12 -5.65
N ALA A 191 13.98 -0.23 -4.67
CA ALA A 191 14.23 -0.60 -3.28
C ALA A 191 13.02 -1.33 -2.67
N GLU A 192 11.80 -0.82 -2.88
CA GLU A 192 10.58 -1.43 -2.40
C GLU A 192 10.33 -2.82 -3.01
N ILE A 193 10.61 -3.01 -4.30
CA ILE A 193 10.50 -4.33 -4.92
C ILE A 193 11.46 -5.33 -4.25
N ILE A 194 12.72 -4.95 -3.96
CA ILE A 194 13.66 -5.82 -3.24
C ILE A 194 13.14 -6.10 -1.83
N ARG A 195 12.68 -5.06 -1.10
CA ARG A 195 12.14 -5.16 0.26
C ARG A 195 10.94 -6.10 0.31
N LYS A 196 10.02 -6.05 -0.67
CA LYS A 196 8.91 -6.98 -0.83
C LYS A 196 9.38 -8.43 -0.84
N TYR A 197 10.40 -8.76 -1.64
CA TYR A 197 10.89 -10.15 -1.71
C TYR A 197 11.65 -10.57 -0.45
N ILE A 198 12.24 -9.65 0.30
CA ILE A 198 12.76 -9.93 1.63
C ILE A 198 11.59 -10.28 2.58
N PHE A 199 10.51 -9.48 2.59
CA PHE A 199 9.32 -9.76 3.38
C PHE A 199 8.67 -11.11 3.04
N LEU A 200 8.63 -11.51 1.77
CA LEU A 200 8.04 -12.76 1.34
C LEU A 200 8.89 -14.00 1.68
N ASN A 201 10.23 -13.87 1.65
CA ASN A 201 11.13 -15.02 1.82
C ASN A 201 11.59 -15.25 3.27
N PHE A 202 11.60 -14.21 4.12
CA PHE A 202 12.01 -14.34 5.52
C PHE A 202 10.84 -14.19 6.47
N ARG A 203 10.95 -14.83 7.63
CA ARG A 203 9.95 -14.79 8.70
C ARG A 203 10.50 -14.07 9.93
N LYS A 204 9.68 -13.91 10.95
CA LYS A 204 10.01 -13.26 12.23
C LYS A 204 10.50 -11.82 12.01
N GLU A 205 11.54 -11.40 12.74
CA GLU A 205 12.02 -10.01 12.84
C GLU A 205 12.87 -9.54 11.65
N ILE A 206 13.52 -10.44 10.88
CA ILE A 206 14.47 -10.04 9.82
C ILE A 206 13.90 -8.99 8.87
N PRO A 207 12.67 -9.16 8.30
CA PRO A 207 12.15 -8.17 7.35
C PRO A 207 11.97 -6.77 7.95
N TYR A 208 11.79 -6.66 9.26
CA TYR A 208 11.55 -5.39 9.95
C TYR A 208 12.85 -4.66 10.34
N HIS A 209 13.99 -5.36 10.27
CA HIS A 209 15.34 -4.86 10.58
C HIS A 209 16.21 -4.73 9.32
N VAL A 210 15.55 -4.63 8.15
CA VAL A 210 16.25 -4.50 6.87
C VAL A 210 15.90 -3.16 6.24
N SER A 211 16.90 -2.41 5.86
CA SER A 211 16.75 -1.28 4.94
C SER A 211 17.38 -1.59 3.58
N VAL A 212 16.78 -1.05 2.51
CA VAL A 212 17.28 -1.22 1.15
C VAL A 212 17.50 0.15 0.54
N LYS A 213 18.72 0.40 0.07
CA LYS A 213 19.12 1.64 -0.61
C LYS A 213 19.64 1.34 -2.00
N ILE A 214 19.18 2.07 -2.99
CA ILE A 214 19.72 1.99 -4.36
C ILE A 214 20.83 3.03 -4.52
N GLU A 215 22.07 2.58 -4.60
CA GLU A 215 23.22 3.45 -4.81
C GLU A 215 23.36 3.85 -6.28
N VAL A 216 23.15 2.91 -7.20
CA VAL A 216 23.25 3.13 -8.65
C VAL A 216 21.93 2.78 -9.33
N PHE A 217 21.42 3.70 -10.13
CA PHE A 217 20.34 3.48 -11.08
C PHE A 217 20.68 4.23 -12.38
N LYS A 218 21.19 3.50 -13.38
CA LYS A 218 21.65 4.10 -14.63
C LYS A 218 21.21 3.28 -15.84
N VAL A 219 20.74 3.95 -16.87
CA VAL A 219 20.39 3.31 -18.15
C VAL A 219 21.63 3.32 -19.05
N ARG A 220 22.06 2.15 -19.51
CA ARG A 220 23.17 1.98 -20.47
C ARG A 220 22.76 0.99 -21.56
N LYS A 221 22.87 1.37 -22.81
CA LYS A 221 22.56 0.50 -23.97
C LYS A 221 21.20 -0.23 -23.83
N GLY A 222 20.16 0.48 -23.35
CA GLY A 222 18.82 -0.08 -23.17
C GLY A 222 18.62 -0.93 -21.91
N VAL A 223 19.65 -1.22 -21.13
CA VAL A 223 19.61 -1.98 -19.87
C VAL A 223 19.69 -1.04 -18.69
N ILE A 224 18.86 -1.25 -17.67
CA ILE A 224 18.94 -0.52 -16.40
C ILE A 224 19.91 -1.25 -15.47
N HIS A 225 20.99 -0.57 -15.08
CA HIS A 225 21.96 -1.08 -14.09
C HIS A 225 21.57 -0.57 -12.71
N ILE A 226 21.30 -1.50 -11.79
CA ILE A 226 20.90 -1.23 -10.42
C ILE A 226 21.91 -1.87 -9.45
N HIS A 227 22.44 -1.05 -8.52
CA HIS A 227 23.21 -1.55 -7.40
C HIS A 227 22.44 -1.26 -6.12
N ALA A 228 22.05 -2.30 -5.42
CA ALA A 228 21.30 -2.24 -4.18
C ALA A 228 22.16 -2.63 -2.99
N VAL A 229 22.11 -1.84 -1.94
CA VAL A 229 22.70 -2.15 -0.63
C VAL A 229 21.57 -2.46 0.34
N ILE A 230 21.64 -3.65 0.91
CA ILE A 230 20.73 -4.16 1.92
C ILE A 230 21.45 -4.09 3.26
N THR A 231 20.98 -3.26 4.18
CA THR A 231 21.57 -3.10 5.51
C THR A 231 20.73 -3.83 6.54
N VAL A 232 21.39 -4.53 7.44
CA VAL A 232 20.80 -5.25 8.59
C VAL A 232 21.49 -4.82 9.88
N ASP A 233 20.83 -5.00 11.04
CA ASP A 233 21.36 -4.54 12.32
C ASP A 233 22.44 -5.46 12.90
N LYS A 234 22.47 -6.75 12.51
CA LYS A 234 23.34 -7.77 13.13
C LYS A 234 23.96 -8.70 12.10
N GLN A 235 25.19 -9.18 12.41
CA GLN A 235 25.91 -10.13 11.55
C GLN A 235 25.16 -11.46 11.36
N SER A 236 24.43 -11.93 12.39
CA SER A 236 23.57 -13.12 12.28
C SER A 236 22.46 -12.94 11.24
N GLN A 237 21.83 -11.77 11.20
CA GLN A 237 20.80 -11.43 10.20
C GLN A 237 21.38 -11.40 8.78
N LYS A 238 22.62 -10.85 8.62
CA LYS A 238 23.35 -10.87 7.35
C LYS A 238 23.57 -12.30 6.86
N ALA A 239 24.03 -13.19 7.73
CA ALA A 239 24.26 -14.60 7.37
C ALA A 239 22.95 -15.28 6.90
N ILE A 240 21.82 -15.04 7.60
CA ILE A 240 20.51 -15.59 7.23
C ILE A 240 20.04 -15.00 5.89
N LEU A 241 20.17 -13.69 5.68
CA LEU A 241 19.73 -13.02 4.46
C LEU A 241 20.50 -13.50 3.23
N ILE A 242 21.81 -13.72 3.36
CA ILE A 242 22.67 -14.28 2.30
C ILE A 242 22.31 -15.75 2.05
N GLY A 243 22.12 -16.52 3.12
CA GLY A 243 21.84 -17.94 3.07
C GLY A 243 23.04 -18.81 2.69
N LYS A 244 22.85 -20.13 2.69
CA LYS A 244 23.90 -21.09 2.34
C LYS A 244 24.41 -20.83 0.92
N LYS A 245 25.70 -20.59 0.77
CA LYS A 245 26.37 -20.26 -0.51
C LYS A 245 25.72 -19.11 -1.29
N GLY A 246 25.03 -18.17 -0.60
CA GLY A 246 24.38 -17.02 -1.23
C GLY A 246 23.04 -17.29 -1.90
N GLU A 247 22.49 -18.49 -1.75
CA GLU A 247 21.29 -18.91 -2.49
C GLU A 247 20.04 -18.08 -2.13
N ALA A 248 19.85 -17.71 -0.86
CA ALA A 248 18.69 -16.93 -0.46
C ALA A 248 18.69 -15.53 -1.10
N LEU A 249 19.83 -14.84 -1.05
CA LEU A 249 19.99 -13.52 -1.67
C LEU A 249 19.83 -13.59 -3.20
N LYS A 250 20.36 -14.64 -3.83
CA LYS A 250 20.22 -14.90 -5.27
C LYS A 250 18.75 -15.07 -5.67
N GLN A 251 17.95 -15.83 -4.91
CA GLN A 251 16.52 -16.01 -5.16
C GLN A 251 15.73 -14.71 -5.05
N ILE A 252 16.04 -13.89 -4.05
CA ILE A 252 15.49 -12.53 -3.92
C ILE A 252 15.81 -11.73 -5.19
N GLY A 253 17.08 -11.71 -5.59
CA GLY A 253 17.54 -10.97 -6.76
C GLY A 253 16.84 -11.39 -8.06
N ILE A 254 16.65 -12.69 -8.28
CA ILE A 254 15.98 -13.22 -9.46
C ILE A 254 14.51 -12.75 -9.51
N LYS A 255 13.79 -12.87 -8.38
CA LYS A 255 12.38 -12.48 -8.30
C LYS A 255 12.22 -10.96 -8.43
N ALA A 256 13.03 -10.19 -7.70
CA ALA A 256 13.02 -8.74 -7.73
C ALA A 256 13.34 -8.22 -9.14
N ARG A 257 14.35 -8.76 -9.82
CA ARG A 257 14.71 -8.41 -11.18
C ARG A 257 13.54 -8.61 -12.14
N LYS A 258 12.90 -9.78 -12.13
CA LYS A 258 11.76 -10.09 -13.00
C LYS A 258 10.59 -9.11 -12.80
N GLU A 259 10.34 -8.71 -11.57
CA GLU A 259 9.28 -7.74 -11.27
C GLU A 259 9.67 -6.33 -11.73
N MET A 260 10.91 -5.90 -11.49
CA MET A 260 11.43 -4.64 -11.98
C MET A 260 11.40 -4.56 -13.52
N GLU A 261 11.75 -5.65 -14.23
CA GLU A 261 11.67 -5.71 -15.70
C GLU A 261 10.24 -5.50 -16.20
N ARG A 262 9.25 -6.07 -15.50
CA ARG A 262 7.82 -5.83 -15.81
C ARG A 262 7.40 -4.38 -15.53
N PHE A 263 7.87 -3.82 -14.40
CA PHE A 263 7.52 -2.45 -14.00
C PHE A 263 8.15 -1.41 -14.94
N PHE A 264 9.46 -1.48 -15.16
CA PHE A 264 10.21 -0.50 -15.95
C PHE A 264 10.17 -0.78 -17.45
N LYS A 265 9.64 -1.92 -17.89
CA LYS A 265 9.59 -2.38 -19.30
C LYS A 265 10.97 -2.34 -19.97
N LYS A 266 12.02 -2.67 -19.25
CA LYS A 266 13.41 -2.72 -19.71
C LYS A 266 14.14 -3.86 -19.04
N HIS A 267 15.17 -4.42 -19.70
CA HIS A 267 16.07 -5.37 -19.08
C HIS A 267 16.83 -4.75 -17.90
N ILE A 268 17.04 -5.55 -16.85
CA ILE A 268 17.67 -5.10 -15.61
C ILE A 268 18.89 -5.94 -15.28
N PHE A 269 19.99 -5.25 -15.04
CA PHE A 269 21.18 -5.81 -14.42
C PHE A 269 21.18 -5.41 -12.94
N LEU A 270 20.91 -6.37 -12.04
CA LEU A 270 20.81 -6.14 -10.59
C LEU A 270 22.02 -6.71 -9.85
N LYS A 271 22.75 -5.85 -9.13
CA LYS A 271 23.74 -6.24 -8.12
C LYS A 271 23.19 -5.95 -6.72
N GLN A 272 23.40 -6.88 -5.80
CA GLN A 272 22.95 -6.75 -4.42
C GLN A 272 24.13 -7.00 -3.47
N TYR A 273 24.24 -6.15 -2.44
CA TYR A 273 25.23 -6.25 -1.38
C TYR A 273 24.53 -6.21 -0.03
N VAL A 274 25.02 -7.01 0.94
CA VAL A 274 24.49 -7.00 2.30
C VAL A 274 25.55 -6.44 3.23
N LYS A 275 25.19 -5.38 3.98
CA LYS A 275 26.04 -4.73 5.00
C LYS A 275 25.39 -4.89 6.38
N VAL A 276 26.19 -4.71 7.42
CA VAL A 276 25.76 -4.55 8.81
C VAL A 276 26.03 -3.12 9.20
#